data_36a16b112c16c725bcec67ae8bd015e0
#
_entry.id   36a16b112c16c725bcec67ae8bd015e0
#
_cell.length_a   1.000
_cell.length_b   1.000
_cell.length_c   1.000
_cell.angle_alpha   90.00
_cell.angle_beta   90.00
_cell.angle_gamma   90.00
#
_symmetry.space_group_name_H-M   'P 1'
#
loop_
_entity.id
_entity.type
_entity.pdbx_description
1 polymer ?
#
loop_
_entity_poly.entity_id
_entity_poly.type
_entity_poly.pdbx_seq_one_letter_code
_entity_poly.pdbx_strand_id
1 'polypeptide(L)'
;MRALDCARYALRGLSERKGRSAGAAVGVAIAVTALSLALGLGEAFQKAFAEHLGRTLAANSVIVLNSAPGLTDADVALFRQLPHVREVFGVATAQAVVAAAGGYRTATVIAVEPAYLPELVGLAGLEGFVEEGSPTPSGLGVVVGANLWLDQGTGSKLHSVGEILALRVGGREVKVVVAGLARQYGFRTWMSIDDSVFMDPDAFFKYVSGRRVYQAVILLLNDPSAAQAVSDEVRALAPPRSNVFSPVAMVAQLGMFVNSLNAFLAFISVLSVGITALWIFDSTAISVVQRVKEIGILKAVGFSSRDVLAIFLAEAALISLIGGAAGLALSLASSRLVSIPLFMIRLTPNLTPQVLAVALLAPLAANVAAAAAPARAAARLDPVRALRYE
;
A
#
# COMPACT_ATOMS: atom_id res chain seq x y z
N MET A 1 31.79 -36.64 12.22
CA MET A 1 31.49 -36.63 10.75
C MET A 1 31.73 -35.25 10.16
N ARG A 2 32.14 -35.18 8.87
CA ARG A 2 32.15 -33.89 8.16
C ARG A 2 30.71 -33.52 7.75
N ALA A 3 30.37 -32.24 7.74
CA ALA A 3 29.00 -31.75 7.39
C ALA A 3 28.49 -32.29 6.02
N LEU A 4 29.41 -32.49 5.07
CA LEU A 4 29.14 -33.07 3.76
C LEU A 4 28.64 -34.51 3.84
N ASP A 5 29.11 -35.34 4.77
CA ASP A 5 28.70 -36.72 4.94
C ASP A 5 27.28 -36.79 5.50
N CYS A 6 26.94 -35.90 6.46
CA CYS A 6 25.58 -35.77 6.98
C CYS A 6 24.59 -35.38 5.87
N ALA A 7 24.95 -34.46 5.01
CA ALA A 7 24.10 -34.02 3.88
C ALA A 7 23.87 -35.15 2.86
N ARG A 8 24.90 -35.96 2.56
CA ARG A 8 24.77 -37.12 1.65
C ARG A 8 23.85 -38.18 2.24
N TYR A 9 23.96 -38.48 3.54
CA TYR A 9 23.06 -39.44 4.20
C TYR A 9 21.62 -38.93 4.22
N ALA A 10 21.40 -37.65 4.52
CA ALA A 10 20.09 -37.00 4.48
C ALA A 10 19.46 -37.05 3.07
N LEU A 11 20.24 -36.76 2.02
CA LEU A 11 19.76 -36.86 0.63
C LEU A 11 19.36 -38.29 0.24
N ARG A 12 20.10 -39.33 0.67
CA ARG A 12 19.72 -40.73 0.42
C ARG A 12 18.41 -41.08 1.16
N GLY A 13 18.26 -40.69 2.41
CA GLY A 13 17.03 -40.90 3.18
C GLY A 13 15.80 -40.26 2.52
N LEU A 14 15.96 -39.08 1.91
CA LEU A 14 14.91 -38.38 1.15
C LEU A 14 14.52 -39.13 -0.12
N SER A 15 15.51 -39.72 -0.85
CA SER A 15 15.30 -40.41 -2.11
C SER A 15 14.57 -41.75 -1.95
N GLU A 16 14.67 -42.40 -0.80
CA GLU A 16 14.01 -43.66 -0.49
C GLU A 16 12.51 -43.51 -0.16
N ARG A 17 12.09 -42.29 0.23
CA ARG A 17 10.71 -42.01 0.69
C ARG A 17 10.09 -40.80 -0.02
N LYS A 18 10.17 -40.78 -1.33
CA LYS A 18 9.79 -39.69 -2.21
C LYS A 18 8.41 -39.09 -1.91
N GLY A 19 7.38 -39.92 -1.68
CA GLY A 19 6.02 -39.43 -1.46
C GLY A 19 5.84 -38.59 -0.20
N ARG A 20 6.46 -39.05 0.93
CA ARG A 20 6.35 -38.33 2.22
C ARG A 20 7.17 -37.06 2.24
N SER A 21 8.41 -37.12 1.75
CA SER A 21 9.30 -35.96 1.64
C SER A 21 8.75 -34.92 0.69
N ALA A 22 8.13 -35.34 -0.43
CA ALA A 22 7.44 -34.44 -1.35
C ALA A 22 6.22 -33.77 -0.71
N GLY A 23 5.38 -34.51 0.03
CA GLY A 23 4.25 -33.94 0.75
C GLY A 23 4.66 -32.87 1.78
N ALA A 24 5.73 -33.15 2.54
CA ALA A 24 6.28 -32.17 3.48
C ALA A 24 6.85 -30.95 2.76
N ALA A 25 7.60 -31.15 1.68
CA ALA A 25 8.15 -30.03 0.89
C ALA A 25 7.05 -29.15 0.26
N VAL A 26 5.96 -29.77 -0.24
CA VAL A 26 4.80 -29.02 -0.76
C VAL A 26 4.14 -28.21 0.35
N GLY A 27 3.94 -28.78 1.55
CA GLY A 27 3.41 -28.05 2.70
C GLY A 27 4.26 -26.84 3.07
N VAL A 28 5.59 -27.01 3.12
CA VAL A 28 6.52 -25.90 3.36
C VAL A 28 6.46 -24.87 2.23
N ALA A 29 6.36 -25.29 0.97
CA ALA A 29 6.25 -24.39 -0.17
C ALA A 29 5.00 -23.49 -0.07
N ILE A 30 3.85 -24.08 0.27
CA ILE A 30 2.60 -23.33 0.47
C ILE A 30 2.75 -22.32 1.62
N ALA A 31 3.31 -22.74 2.76
CA ALA A 31 3.51 -21.87 3.92
C ALA A 31 4.45 -20.70 3.61
N VAL A 32 5.58 -20.96 2.93
CA VAL A 32 6.54 -19.93 2.50
C VAL A 32 5.92 -18.97 1.48
N THR A 33 5.16 -19.50 0.51
CA THR A 33 4.45 -18.66 -0.48
C THR A 33 3.45 -17.74 0.20
N ALA A 34 2.60 -18.27 1.08
CA ALA A 34 1.60 -17.49 1.80
C ALA A 34 2.24 -16.40 2.67
N LEU A 35 3.28 -16.75 3.42
CA LEU A 35 4.00 -15.80 4.28
C LEU A 35 4.69 -14.71 3.46
N SER A 36 5.36 -15.07 2.36
CA SER A 36 6.02 -14.10 1.48
C SER A 36 5.05 -13.09 0.89
N LEU A 37 3.90 -13.57 0.39
CA LEU A 37 2.89 -12.70 -0.21
C LEU A 37 2.22 -11.80 0.83
N ALA A 38 1.94 -12.34 2.03
CA ALA A 38 1.34 -11.58 3.12
C ALA A 38 2.26 -10.43 3.58
N LEU A 39 3.53 -10.73 3.87
CA LEU A 39 4.51 -9.72 4.26
C LEU A 39 4.79 -8.73 3.13
N GLY A 40 4.92 -9.23 1.89
CA GLY A 40 5.18 -8.40 0.71
C GLY A 40 4.03 -7.44 0.39
N LEU A 41 2.77 -7.85 0.62
CA LEU A 41 1.62 -6.97 0.45
C LEU A 41 1.59 -5.86 1.52
N GLY A 42 1.91 -6.19 2.77
CA GLY A 42 2.03 -5.21 3.85
C GLY A 42 3.10 -4.15 3.57
N GLU A 43 4.26 -4.57 3.10
CA GLU A 43 5.35 -3.66 2.74
C GLU A 43 5.00 -2.79 1.50
N ALA A 44 4.35 -3.39 0.49
CA ALA A 44 3.87 -2.66 -0.68
C ALA A 44 2.89 -1.56 -0.31
N PHE A 45 1.97 -1.85 0.61
CA PHE A 45 1.02 -0.88 1.11
C PHE A 45 1.72 0.29 1.82
N GLN A 46 2.61 0.00 2.77
CA GLN A 46 3.34 1.02 3.51
C GLN A 46 4.14 1.93 2.56
N LYS A 47 4.82 1.33 1.57
CA LYS A 47 5.61 2.08 0.60
C LYS A 47 4.74 2.94 -0.33
N ALA A 48 3.72 2.36 -0.95
CA ALA A 48 2.80 3.08 -1.84
C ALA A 48 2.14 4.24 -1.10
N PHE A 49 1.84 4.02 0.16
CA PHE A 49 1.20 5.01 1.01
C PHE A 49 2.14 6.16 1.40
N ALA A 50 3.36 5.85 1.83
CA ALA A 50 4.38 6.87 2.14
C ALA A 50 4.72 7.73 0.92
N GLU A 51 4.83 7.13 -0.26
CA GLU A 51 5.12 7.84 -1.51
C GLU A 51 3.96 8.75 -1.96
N HIS A 52 2.72 8.30 -1.79
CA HIS A 52 1.55 9.08 -2.19
C HIS A 52 1.29 10.26 -1.26
N LEU A 53 1.45 10.07 0.05
CA LEU A 53 1.26 11.14 1.02
C LEU A 53 2.36 12.19 1.00
N GLY A 54 3.60 11.78 0.79
CA GLY A 54 4.72 12.72 0.74
C GLY A 54 4.68 13.67 -0.46
N ARG A 55 3.86 13.36 -1.47
CA ARG A 55 3.73 14.16 -2.70
C ARG A 55 2.46 15.02 -2.78
N THR A 56 1.54 14.88 -1.85
CA THR A 56 0.29 15.65 -1.85
C THR A 56 0.22 16.54 -0.61
N LEU A 57 -0.41 17.69 -0.73
CA LEU A 57 -0.81 18.62 0.35
C LEU A 57 -1.41 17.96 1.57
N ALA A 58 -1.87 16.75 1.35
CA ALA A 58 -2.64 15.98 2.27
C ALA A 58 -1.94 15.68 3.60
N ALA A 59 -0.59 15.71 3.63
CA ALA A 59 0.15 15.30 4.82
C ALA A 59 -0.06 16.26 6.02
N ASN A 60 -0.22 17.56 5.77
CA ASN A 60 -0.27 18.59 6.81
C ASN A 60 -1.57 19.39 6.74
N SER A 61 -2.68 18.78 6.31
CA SER A 61 -3.93 19.53 6.17
C SER A 61 -5.12 18.89 6.86
N VAL A 62 -6.05 19.75 7.28
CA VAL A 62 -7.42 19.41 7.65
C VAL A 62 -8.34 20.07 6.63
N ILE A 63 -9.26 19.31 6.08
CA ILE A 63 -10.18 19.77 5.05
C ILE A 63 -11.61 19.73 5.60
N VAL A 64 -12.28 20.87 5.52
CA VAL A 64 -13.68 21.03 5.91
C VAL A 64 -14.51 21.18 4.64
N LEU A 65 -15.41 20.27 4.39
CA LEU A 65 -16.33 20.31 3.26
C LEU A 65 -17.73 20.67 3.73
N ASN A 66 -18.35 21.65 3.11
CA ASN A 66 -19.75 21.98 3.32
C ASN A 66 -20.37 22.48 2.00
N SER A 67 -21.17 21.64 1.38
CA SER A 67 -21.79 21.98 0.09
C SER A 67 -23.03 22.86 0.22
N ALA A 68 -23.69 22.86 1.36
CA ALA A 68 -24.89 23.65 1.62
C ALA A 68 -25.15 23.82 3.14
N PRO A 69 -25.13 25.05 3.66
CA PRO A 69 -25.16 26.34 2.96
C PRO A 69 -23.79 26.82 2.41
N GLY A 70 -22.70 26.12 2.69
CA GLY A 70 -21.33 26.50 2.41
C GLY A 70 -20.64 27.15 3.62
N LEU A 71 -19.34 27.35 3.52
CA LEU A 71 -18.50 27.99 4.54
C LEU A 71 -18.29 29.47 4.18
N THR A 72 -18.19 30.32 5.17
CA THR A 72 -18.08 31.78 5.00
C THR A 72 -16.68 32.30 5.40
N ASP A 73 -16.40 33.55 5.08
CA ASP A 73 -15.17 34.25 5.56
C ASP A 73 -15.06 34.24 7.10
N ALA A 74 -16.19 34.24 7.80
CA ALA A 74 -16.24 34.17 9.27
C ALA A 74 -15.74 32.78 9.75
N ASP A 75 -16.10 31.70 9.06
CA ASP A 75 -15.63 30.35 9.38
C ASP A 75 -14.13 30.24 9.13
N VAL A 76 -13.63 30.80 8.03
CA VAL A 76 -12.20 30.86 7.70
C VAL A 76 -11.43 31.62 8.79
N ALA A 77 -11.95 32.79 9.23
CA ALA A 77 -11.33 33.58 10.28
C ALA A 77 -11.33 32.86 11.64
N LEU A 78 -12.39 32.12 11.95
CA LEU A 78 -12.49 31.29 13.16
C LEU A 78 -11.45 30.17 13.16
N PHE A 79 -11.34 29.42 12.08
CA PHE A 79 -10.39 28.32 11.98
C PHE A 79 -8.94 28.78 11.98
N ARG A 80 -8.64 30.01 11.54
CA ARG A 80 -7.30 30.60 11.57
C ARG A 80 -6.78 30.84 12.99
N GLN A 81 -7.68 30.93 13.98
CA GLN A 81 -7.30 31.14 15.39
C GLN A 81 -6.96 29.85 16.14
N LEU A 82 -7.17 28.70 15.52
CA LEU A 82 -6.91 27.38 16.14
C LEU A 82 -5.41 27.15 16.37
N PRO A 83 -5.03 26.49 17.48
CA PRO A 83 -3.65 26.11 17.72
C PRO A 83 -3.15 25.14 16.63
N HIS A 84 -1.85 25.15 16.36
CA HIS A 84 -1.19 24.33 15.34
C HIS A 84 -1.59 24.61 13.89
N VAL A 85 -2.48 25.55 13.62
CA VAL A 85 -2.85 25.98 12.27
C VAL A 85 -1.86 27.06 11.80
N ARG A 86 -1.26 26.81 10.61
CA ARG A 86 -0.34 27.76 9.96
C ARG A 86 -1.08 28.74 9.08
N GLU A 87 -1.95 28.22 8.23
CA GLU A 87 -2.70 28.99 7.25
C GLU A 87 -4.06 28.35 7.01
N VAL A 88 -5.04 29.18 6.63
CA VAL A 88 -6.38 28.73 6.28
C VAL A 88 -6.83 29.45 5.03
N PHE A 89 -7.32 28.70 4.06
CA PHE A 89 -7.88 29.29 2.84
C PHE A 89 -9.15 28.57 2.39
N GLY A 90 -10.04 29.34 1.79
CA GLY A 90 -11.29 28.84 1.22
C GLY A 90 -11.13 28.44 -0.23
N VAL A 91 -11.83 27.38 -0.62
CA VAL A 91 -11.95 26.91 -1.99
C VAL A 91 -13.41 26.93 -2.36
N ALA A 92 -13.77 27.75 -3.33
CA ALA A 92 -15.12 27.78 -3.88
C ALA A 92 -15.17 26.98 -5.17
N THR A 93 -16.24 26.19 -5.35
CA THR A 93 -16.39 25.34 -6.52
C THR A 93 -17.80 25.48 -7.13
N ALA A 94 -17.89 25.33 -8.43
CA ALA A 94 -19.15 25.24 -9.15
C ALA A 94 -19.02 24.24 -10.31
N GLN A 95 -20.11 23.53 -10.59
CA GLN A 95 -20.15 22.68 -11.78
C GLN A 95 -20.47 23.52 -13.02
N ALA A 96 -19.68 23.38 -14.04
CA ALA A 96 -19.85 24.03 -15.33
C ALA A 96 -19.90 23.01 -16.47
N VAL A 97 -20.49 23.44 -17.55
CA VAL A 97 -20.44 22.74 -18.83
C VAL A 97 -19.65 23.58 -19.79
N VAL A 98 -18.62 23.01 -20.39
CA VAL A 98 -17.70 23.64 -21.33
C VAL A 98 -17.90 23.03 -22.70
N ALA A 99 -17.88 23.86 -23.75
CA ALA A 99 -17.85 23.38 -25.10
C ALA A 99 -16.49 22.69 -25.37
N ALA A 100 -16.52 21.49 -25.93
CA ALA A 100 -15.35 20.72 -26.31
C ALA A 100 -15.56 20.11 -27.72
N ALA A 101 -14.49 19.63 -28.34
CA ALA A 101 -14.61 18.93 -29.61
C ALA A 101 -15.53 17.71 -29.47
N GLY A 102 -16.59 17.67 -30.29
CA GLY A 102 -17.59 16.59 -30.27
C GLY A 102 -18.73 16.76 -29.27
N GLY A 103 -18.85 17.91 -28.56
CA GLY A 103 -19.98 18.19 -27.69
C GLY A 103 -19.65 19.03 -26.45
N TYR A 104 -20.33 18.74 -25.36
CA TYR A 104 -20.14 19.43 -24.10
C TYR A 104 -19.49 18.49 -23.08
N ARG A 105 -18.55 19.01 -22.29
CA ARG A 105 -17.94 18.29 -21.16
C ARG A 105 -18.27 18.99 -19.84
N THR A 106 -18.49 18.21 -18.81
CA THR A 106 -18.64 18.74 -17.45
C THR A 106 -17.26 19.08 -16.90
N ALA A 107 -17.14 20.28 -16.36
CA ALA A 107 -15.94 20.78 -15.71
C ALA A 107 -16.26 21.32 -14.32
N THR A 108 -15.33 21.25 -13.39
CA THR A 108 -15.43 21.90 -12.11
C THR A 108 -14.68 23.24 -12.14
N VAL A 109 -15.40 24.35 -11.98
CA VAL A 109 -14.76 25.65 -11.79
C VAL A 109 -14.29 25.69 -10.35
N ILE A 110 -13.00 25.98 -10.15
CA ILE A 110 -12.35 26.06 -8.84
C ILE A 110 -11.81 27.46 -8.66
N ALA A 111 -12.27 28.13 -7.61
CA ALA A 111 -11.77 29.44 -7.23
C ALA A 111 -11.00 29.32 -5.91
N VAL A 112 -9.73 29.67 -5.96
CA VAL A 112 -8.80 29.73 -4.85
C VAL A 112 -7.85 30.90 -5.05
N GLU A 113 -7.43 31.52 -3.98
CA GLU A 113 -6.41 32.58 -4.07
C GLU A 113 -5.14 32.03 -4.76
N PRO A 114 -4.58 32.75 -5.73
CA PRO A 114 -3.42 32.28 -6.49
C PRO A 114 -2.22 31.86 -5.65
N ALA A 115 -2.06 32.47 -4.46
CA ALA A 115 -1.02 32.13 -3.50
C ALA A 115 -1.12 30.68 -2.99
N TYR A 116 -2.33 30.13 -2.90
CA TYR A 116 -2.61 28.77 -2.39
C TYR A 116 -2.83 27.74 -3.50
N LEU A 117 -2.77 28.17 -4.77
CA LEU A 117 -2.93 27.25 -5.90
C LEU A 117 -1.84 26.16 -5.92
N PRO A 118 -0.55 26.44 -5.64
CA PRO A 118 0.48 25.40 -5.54
C PRO A 118 0.14 24.33 -4.52
N GLU A 119 -0.26 24.77 -3.32
CA GLU A 119 -0.70 23.87 -2.26
C GLU A 119 -1.90 23.04 -2.69
N LEU A 120 -2.89 23.63 -3.32
CA LEU A 120 -4.10 22.92 -3.76
C LEU A 120 -3.79 21.83 -4.80
N VAL A 121 -2.87 22.07 -5.71
CA VAL A 121 -2.47 21.12 -6.76
C VAL A 121 -1.34 20.18 -6.33
N GLY A 122 -0.78 20.38 -5.13
CA GLY A 122 0.29 19.54 -4.57
C GLY A 122 1.64 19.76 -5.23
N LEU A 123 1.97 21.01 -5.51
CA LEU A 123 3.24 21.43 -6.08
C LEU A 123 4.01 22.34 -5.10
N ALA A 124 5.33 22.31 -5.16
CA ALA A 124 6.15 23.24 -4.38
C ALA A 124 6.07 24.69 -4.87
N GLY A 125 5.55 24.89 -6.07
CA GLY A 125 5.35 26.19 -6.72
C GLY A 125 4.59 26.00 -8.02
N LEU A 126 4.25 27.11 -8.70
CA LEU A 126 3.51 27.08 -9.97
C LEU A 126 4.41 26.80 -11.18
N GLU A 127 5.72 26.64 -11.00
CA GLU A 127 6.63 26.27 -12.08
C GLU A 127 6.29 24.89 -12.61
N GLY A 128 5.99 24.82 -13.91
CA GLY A 128 5.59 23.57 -14.55
C GLY A 128 4.13 23.17 -14.34
N PHE A 129 3.31 23.99 -13.68
CA PHE A 129 1.86 23.74 -13.56
C PHE A 129 1.15 23.81 -14.92
N VAL A 130 1.55 24.76 -15.75
CA VAL A 130 0.99 24.91 -17.10
C VAL A 130 1.98 24.43 -18.16
N GLU A 131 1.43 24.02 -19.30
CA GLU A 131 2.20 23.72 -20.51
C GLU A 131 2.41 24.97 -21.33
N GLU A 132 1.39 25.84 -21.41
CA GLU A 132 1.41 27.12 -22.11
C GLU A 132 0.67 28.20 -21.32
N GLY A 133 1.09 29.45 -21.43
CA GLY A 133 0.43 30.62 -20.87
C GLY A 133 0.84 30.90 -19.40
N SER A 134 -0.05 31.61 -18.70
CA SER A 134 0.15 32.00 -17.29
C SER A 134 -0.37 30.93 -16.34
N PRO A 135 0.40 30.50 -15.36
CA PRO A 135 -0.07 29.57 -14.34
C PRO A 135 -1.04 30.19 -13.32
N THR A 136 -1.14 31.52 -13.31
CA THR A 136 -1.90 32.26 -12.30
C THR A 136 -3.20 32.80 -12.93
N PRO A 137 -4.37 32.35 -12.47
CA PRO A 137 -5.63 32.93 -12.89
C PRO A 137 -5.77 34.37 -12.36
N SER A 138 -6.30 35.27 -13.16
CA SER A 138 -6.54 36.67 -12.76
C SER A 138 -7.76 37.25 -13.46
N GLY A 139 -8.66 37.85 -12.70
CA GLY A 139 -9.92 38.39 -13.24
C GLY A 139 -10.70 37.30 -14.00
N LEU A 140 -11.01 37.56 -15.28
CA LEU A 140 -11.68 36.58 -16.16
C LEU A 140 -10.70 35.65 -16.89
N GLY A 141 -9.38 35.76 -16.63
CA GLY A 141 -8.38 34.84 -17.15
C GLY A 141 -8.34 33.54 -16.31
N VAL A 142 -8.52 32.42 -16.98
CA VAL A 142 -8.62 31.09 -16.32
C VAL A 142 -7.51 30.15 -16.77
N VAL A 143 -7.13 29.23 -15.89
CA VAL A 143 -6.27 28.10 -16.25
C VAL A 143 -7.15 26.86 -16.46
N VAL A 144 -6.99 26.21 -17.61
CA VAL A 144 -7.85 25.11 -18.06
C VAL A 144 -7.11 23.77 -17.88
N GLY A 145 -7.75 22.81 -17.24
CA GLY A 145 -7.23 21.47 -17.01
C GLY A 145 -7.08 20.64 -18.28
N ALA A 146 -6.18 19.67 -18.24
CA ALA A 146 -5.72 18.92 -19.42
C ALA A 146 -6.84 18.23 -20.21
N ASN A 147 -7.81 17.62 -19.55
CA ASN A 147 -8.92 16.93 -20.21
C ASN A 147 -9.88 17.86 -20.95
N LEU A 148 -9.83 19.16 -20.68
CA LEU A 148 -10.71 20.15 -21.29
C LEU A 148 -10.08 20.79 -22.53
N TRP A 149 -8.75 20.95 -22.58
CA TRP A 149 -8.07 21.56 -23.71
C TRP A 149 -7.36 20.57 -24.63
N LEU A 150 -7.17 19.32 -24.20
CA LEU A 150 -6.52 18.25 -24.96
C LEU A 150 -7.52 17.13 -25.26
N ASP A 151 -7.63 16.70 -26.48
CA ASP A 151 -8.38 15.51 -26.84
C ASP A 151 -7.49 14.27 -26.60
N GLN A 152 -7.86 13.47 -25.60
CA GLN A 152 -7.13 12.26 -25.20
C GLN A 152 -7.07 11.17 -26.29
N GLY A 153 -8.02 11.19 -27.24
CA GLY A 153 -8.08 10.20 -28.34
C GLY A 153 -7.18 10.54 -29.53
N THR A 154 -7.09 11.82 -29.86
CA THR A 154 -6.36 12.29 -31.04
C THR A 154 -5.08 13.05 -30.72
N GLY A 155 -4.91 13.46 -29.44
CA GLY A 155 -3.79 14.31 -29.02
C GLY A 155 -3.88 15.76 -29.58
N SER A 156 -5.03 16.16 -30.15
CA SER A 156 -5.22 17.49 -30.73
C SER A 156 -5.62 18.51 -29.65
N LYS A 157 -5.15 19.74 -29.78
CA LYS A 157 -5.57 20.86 -28.94
C LYS A 157 -6.99 21.28 -29.30
N LEU A 158 -7.85 21.35 -28.27
CA LEU A 158 -9.24 21.81 -28.39
C LEU A 158 -9.36 23.32 -28.14
N HIS A 159 -8.51 23.84 -27.25
CA HIS A 159 -8.47 25.25 -26.87
C HIS A 159 -7.04 25.77 -26.87
N SER A 160 -6.87 27.06 -27.08
CA SER A 160 -5.59 27.76 -27.13
C SER A 160 -5.56 28.94 -26.15
N VAL A 161 -4.36 29.32 -25.70
CA VAL A 161 -4.18 30.51 -24.85
C VAL A 161 -4.68 31.77 -25.60
N GLY A 162 -5.43 32.62 -24.89
CA GLY A 162 -6.07 33.82 -25.47
C GLY A 162 -7.46 33.58 -26.04
N GLU A 163 -7.93 32.37 -26.16
CA GLU A 163 -9.26 32.02 -26.63
C GLU A 163 -10.35 32.38 -25.62
N ILE A 164 -11.53 32.77 -26.08
CA ILE A 164 -12.70 32.99 -25.24
C ILE A 164 -13.44 31.67 -25.04
N LEU A 165 -13.49 31.20 -23.80
CA LEU A 165 -14.19 29.98 -23.40
C LEU A 165 -15.53 30.34 -22.77
N ALA A 166 -16.61 29.70 -23.20
CA ALA A 166 -17.93 29.84 -22.57
C ALA A 166 -18.14 28.78 -21.49
N LEU A 167 -18.26 29.20 -20.24
CA LEU A 167 -18.60 28.38 -19.11
C LEU A 167 -20.11 28.48 -18.86
N ARG A 168 -20.83 27.38 -18.92
CA ARG A 168 -22.25 27.35 -18.60
C ARG A 168 -22.47 26.81 -17.19
N VAL A 169 -22.80 27.68 -16.24
CA VAL A 169 -22.95 27.38 -14.82
C VAL A 169 -24.39 27.70 -14.37
N GLY A 170 -25.12 26.72 -13.86
CA GLY A 170 -26.48 26.92 -13.37
C GLY A 170 -27.45 27.56 -14.40
N GLY A 171 -27.25 27.29 -15.69
CA GLY A 171 -28.04 27.85 -16.77
C GLY A 171 -27.59 29.24 -17.23
N ARG A 172 -26.59 29.86 -16.61
CA ARG A 172 -25.97 31.13 -17.05
C ARG A 172 -24.69 30.87 -17.84
N GLU A 173 -24.44 31.69 -18.85
CA GLU A 173 -23.19 31.61 -19.60
C GLU A 173 -22.24 32.71 -19.12
N VAL A 174 -21.03 32.32 -18.70
CA VAL A 174 -19.95 33.22 -18.32
C VAL A 174 -18.82 33.06 -19.34
N LYS A 175 -18.43 34.13 -20.00
CA LYS A 175 -17.32 34.16 -20.97
C LYS A 175 -16.03 34.47 -20.21
N VAL A 176 -15.04 33.58 -20.32
CA VAL A 176 -13.72 33.69 -19.71
C VAL A 176 -12.65 33.61 -20.78
N VAL A 177 -11.45 34.09 -20.50
CA VAL A 177 -10.30 34.02 -21.41
C VAL A 177 -9.35 32.91 -20.91
N VAL A 178 -8.92 32.03 -21.77
CA VAL A 178 -7.92 31.02 -21.47
C VAL A 178 -6.57 31.72 -21.26
N ALA A 179 -6.14 31.84 -20.01
CA ALA A 179 -4.86 32.43 -19.62
C ALA A 179 -3.72 31.40 -19.61
N GLY A 180 -4.03 30.15 -19.31
CA GLY A 180 -3.06 29.07 -19.28
C GLY A 180 -3.70 27.69 -19.47
N LEU A 181 -2.90 26.75 -19.96
CA LEU A 181 -3.26 25.35 -20.18
C LEU A 181 -2.49 24.49 -19.20
N ALA A 182 -3.17 23.86 -18.24
CA ALA A 182 -2.55 23.02 -17.23
C ALA A 182 -2.01 21.72 -17.85
N ARG A 183 -0.90 21.22 -17.33
CA ARG A 183 -0.40 19.89 -17.65
C ARG A 183 -1.33 18.82 -17.10
N GLN A 184 -1.15 17.59 -17.55
CA GLN A 184 -1.90 16.45 -17.04
C GLN A 184 -1.39 16.04 -15.67
N TYR A 185 -2.26 16.10 -14.65
CA TYR A 185 -1.95 15.74 -13.26
C TYR A 185 -2.77 14.58 -12.72
N GLY A 186 -3.90 14.27 -13.35
CA GLY A 186 -4.85 13.28 -12.90
C GLY A 186 -5.66 13.74 -11.68
N PHE A 187 -6.15 12.78 -10.91
CA PHE A 187 -6.89 13.04 -9.68
C PHE A 187 -5.92 13.34 -8.54
N ARG A 188 -6.04 14.50 -7.94
CA ARG A 188 -5.22 14.93 -6.82
C ARG A 188 -6.09 15.36 -5.65
N THR A 189 -5.66 14.98 -4.44
CA THR A 189 -6.34 15.32 -3.19
C THR A 189 -7.76 14.78 -3.17
N TRP A 190 -8.77 15.60 -3.44
CA TRP A 190 -10.20 15.29 -3.43
C TRP A 190 -10.91 15.74 -4.72
N MET A 191 -10.15 16.20 -5.72
CA MET A 191 -10.67 16.74 -7.00
C MET A 191 -9.83 16.28 -8.19
N SER A 192 -10.43 16.29 -9.38
CA SER A 192 -9.74 16.11 -10.65
C SER A 192 -9.21 17.45 -11.12
N ILE A 193 -7.89 17.61 -11.21
CA ILE A 193 -7.25 18.81 -11.74
C ILE A 193 -7.50 18.91 -13.25
N ASP A 194 -7.44 17.78 -13.92
CA ASP A 194 -7.51 17.72 -15.38
C ASP A 194 -8.90 18.07 -15.92
N ASP A 195 -9.96 17.89 -15.12
CA ASP A 195 -11.34 18.27 -15.45
C ASP A 195 -11.77 19.59 -14.82
N SER A 196 -10.80 20.43 -14.41
CA SER A 196 -11.08 21.67 -13.69
C SER A 196 -10.69 22.90 -14.47
N VAL A 197 -11.38 24.00 -14.16
CA VAL A 197 -11.07 25.35 -14.61
C VAL A 197 -10.76 26.20 -13.40
N PHE A 198 -9.52 26.68 -13.28
CA PHE A 198 -9.09 27.51 -12.16
C PHE A 198 -9.35 28.97 -12.47
N MET A 199 -10.02 29.64 -11.55
CA MET A 199 -10.49 31.02 -11.69
C MET A 199 -10.14 31.85 -10.46
N ASP A 200 -9.95 33.16 -10.67
CA ASP A 200 -9.77 34.12 -9.58
C ASP A 200 -11.01 34.16 -8.68
N PRO A 201 -10.86 34.16 -7.34
CA PRO A 201 -11.99 34.13 -6.40
C PRO A 201 -12.95 35.32 -6.56
N ASP A 202 -12.42 36.53 -6.74
CA ASP A 202 -13.27 37.72 -6.86
C ASP A 202 -14.11 37.67 -8.13
N ALA A 203 -13.50 37.23 -9.23
CA ALA A 203 -14.22 37.02 -10.47
C ALA A 203 -15.26 35.89 -10.34
N PHE A 204 -14.92 34.79 -9.68
CA PHE A 204 -15.85 33.69 -9.42
C PHE A 204 -17.06 34.14 -8.61
N PHE A 205 -16.85 34.84 -7.49
CA PHE A 205 -17.95 35.32 -6.66
C PHE A 205 -18.82 36.35 -7.38
N LYS A 206 -18.23 37.18 -8.23
CA LYS A 206 -18.94 38.19 -8.99
C LYS A 206 -19.75 37.65 -10.14
N TYR A 207 -19.20 36.71 -10.92
CA TYR A 207 -19.78 36.29 -12.20
C TYR A 207 -20.39 34.88 -12.16
N VAL A 208 -19.95 34.00 -11.26
CA VAL A 208 -20.37 32.60 -11.19
C VAL A 208 -21.32 32.35 -10.02
N SER A 209 -20.89 32.58 -8.79
CA SER A 209 -21.64 32.21 -7.59
C SER A 209 -22.63 33.28 -7.12
N GLY A 210 -22.31 34.56 -7.25
CA GLY A 210 -23.09 35.67 -6.70
C GLY A 210 -23.07 35.81 -5.17
N ARG A 211 -22.38 34.88 -4.47
CA ARG A 211 -22.23 34.89 -2.99
C ARG A 211 -20.81 34.45 -2.64
N ARG A 212 -20.25 35.02 -1.55
CA ARG A 212 -18.97 34.59 -0.99
C ARG A 212 -19.20 33.41 -0.06
N VAL A 213 -19.21 32.21 -0.63
CA VAL A 213 -19.29 30.94 0.11
C VAL A 213 -18.32 29.94 -0.47
N TYR A 214 -17.69 29.21 0.39
CA TYR A 214 -16.71 28.16 0.05
C TYR A 214 -17.34 26.79 0.24
N GLN A 215 -17.08 25.87 -0.68
CA GLN A 215 -17.49 24.48 -0.57
C GLN A 215 -16.46 23.68 0.22
N ALA A 216 -15.22 24.16 0.27
CA ALA A 216 -14.18 23.62 1.11
C ALA A 216 -13.37 24.72 1.78
N VAL A 217 -12.91 24.46 3.01
CA VAL A 217 -11.88 25.25 3.68
C VAL A 217 -10.74 24.30 4.03
N ILE A 218 -9.53 24.71 3.70
CA ILE A 218 -8.32 23.91 3.92
C ILE A 218 -7.50 24.62 4.99
N LEU A 219 -7.17 23.87 6.05
CA LEU A 219 -6.30 24.30 7.12
C LEU A 219 -4.95 23.62 6.94
N LEU A 220 -3.89 24.39 6.78
CA LEU A 220 -2.52 23.88 6.75
C LEU A 220 -1.96 23.90 8.18
N LEU A 221 -1.38 22.78 8.59
CA LEU A 221 -0.87 22.61 9.95
C LEU A 221 0.65 22.80 10.00
N ASN A 222 1.13 23.25 11.16
CA ASN A 222 2.57 23.31 11.45
C ASN A 222 3.15 21.91 11.71
N ASP A 223 2.34 21.00 12.28
CA ASP A 223 2.72 19.64 12.65
C ASP A 223 1.65 18.65 12.22
N PRO A 224 1.99 17.67 11.38
CA PRO A 224 1.07 16.60 10.98
C PRO A 224 0.49 15.80 12.16
N SER A 225 1.24 15.67 13.26
CA SER A 225 0.80 14.92 14.43
C SER A 225 -0.40 15.55 15.15
N ALA A 226 -0.60 16.87 14.99
CA ALA A 226 -1.74 17.60 15.53
C ALA A 226 -3.03 17.43 14.70
N ALA A 227 -2.96 16.78 13.54
CA ALA A 227 -4.07 16.73 12.59
C ALA A 227 -5.36 16.14 13.17
N GLN A 228 -5.26 15.13 14.05
CA GLN A 228 -6.43 14.54 14.70
C GLN A 228 -7.06 15.53 15.70
N ALA A 229 -6.24 16.14 16.56
CA ALA A 229 -6.72 17.11 17.56
C ALA A 229 -7.38 18.32 16.89
N VAL A 230 -6.73 18.90 15.87
CA VAL A 230 -7.30 20.01 15.09
C VAL A 230 -8.59 19.59 14.37
N SER A 231 -8.66 18.37 13.82
CA SER A 231 -9.88 17.87 13.19
C SER A 231 -11.06 17.79 14.17
N ASP A 232 -10.80 17.36 15.40
CA ASP A 232 -11.83 17.24 16.42
C ASP A 232 -12.30 18.64 16.92
N GLU A 233 -11.38 19.60 17.07
CA GLU A 233 -11.71 21.00 17.38
C GLU A 233 -12.51 21.65 16.24
N VAL A 234 -12.05 21.49 15.01
CA VAL A 234 -12.75 22.01 13.82
C VAL A 234 -14.15 21.40 13.70
N ARG A 235 -14.30 20.11 13.98
CA ARG A 235 -15.61 19.43 13.94
C ARG A 235 -16.60 20.00 14.96
N ALA A 236 -16.10 20.44 16.12
CA ALA A 236 -16.93 21.07 17.15
C ALA A 236 -17.35 22.50 16.77
N LEU A 237 -16.56 23.20 15.98
CA LEU A 237 -16.79 24.59 15.59
C LEU A 237 -17.45 24.75 14.22
N ALA A 238 -17.31 23.75 13.35
CA ALA A 238 -17.81 23.80 11.98
C ALA A 238 -19.34 23.87 11.93
N PRO A 239 -19.92 24.57 10.94
CA PRO A 239 -21.36 24.60 10.73
C PRO A 239 -21.98 23.20 10.60
N PRO A 240 -23.27 23.04 10.94
CA PRO A 240 -23.99 21.77 10.77
C PRO A 240 -23.85 21.22 9.34
N ARG A 241 -23.73 19.89 9.21
CA ARG A 241 -23.51 19.19 7.93
C ARG A 241 -22.14 19.38 7.30
N SER A 242 -21.18 19.98 8.00
CA SER A 242 -19.79 19.99 7.57
C SER A 242 -19.17 18.60 7.72
N ASN A 243 -18.42 18.19 6.73
CA ASN A 243 -17.62 16.97 6.77
C ASN A 243 -16.16 17.38 6.97
N VAL A 244 -15.60 17.04 8.12
CA VAL A 244 -14.22 17.36 8.48
C VAL A 244 -13.39 16.09 8.35
N PHE A 245 -12.38 16.14 7.53
CA PHE A 245 -11.44 15.04 7.40
C PHE A 245 -10.00 15.54 7.28
N SER A 246 -9.08 14.79 7.85
CA SER A 246 -7.66 14.95 7.62
C SER A 246 -7.16 13.77 6.83
N PRO A 247 -6.49 14.01 5.69
CA PRO A 247 -5.84 12.94 4.95
C PRO A 247 -4.88 12.12 5.83
N VAL A 248 -4.13 12.75 6.74
CA VAL A 248 -3.25 12.05 7.69
C VAL A 248 -4.03 11.16 8.66
N ALA A 249 -5.12 11.66 9.22
CA ALA A 249 -5.96 10.86 10.12
C ALA A 249 -6.60 9.68 9.37
N MET A 250 -7.06 9.90 8.15
CA MET A 250 -7.58 8.82 7.28
C MET A 250 -6.51 7.76 7.00
N VAL A 251 -5.28 8.19 6.79
CA VAL A 251 -4.11 7.33 6.63
C VAL A 251 -3.84 6.52 7.87
N ALA A 252 -3.81 7.13 9.02
CA ALA A 252 -3.60 6.43 10.28
C ALA A 252 -4.69 5.36 10.48
N GLN A 253 -5.93 5.68 10.15
CA GLN A 253 -7.06 4.76 10.23
C GLN A 253 -6.95 3.59 9.23
N LEU A 254 -6.58 3.89 7.98
CA LEU A 254 -6.28 2.86 6.98
C LEU A 254 -5.05 2.04 7.38
N GLY A 255 -4.04 2.67 7.96
CA GLY A 255 -2.86 1.99 8.51
C GLY A 255 -3.23 0.98 9.60
N MET A 256 -4.13 1.33 10.52
CA MET A 256 -4.64 0.39 11.53
C MET A 256 -5.39 -0.79 10.89
N PHE A 257 -6.22 -0.54 9.88
CA PHE A 257 -6.91 -1.60 9.15
C PHE A 257 -5.92 -2.54 8.44
N VAL A 258 -4.92 -1.99 7.75
CA VAL A 258 -3.88 -2.79 7.08
C VAL A 258 -3.02 -3.56 8.08
N ASN A 259 -2.67 -2.95 9.21
CA ASN A 259 -1.96 -3.65 10.27
C ASN A 259 -2.79 -4.81 10.85
N SER A 260 -4.11 -4.63 10.98
CA SER A 260 -5.01 -5.70 11.41
C SER A 260 -5.07 -6.84 10.38
N LEU A 261 -5.14 -6.51 9.07
CA LEU A 261 -5.05 -7.50 8.00
C LEU A 261 -3.70 -8.22 8.00
N ASN A 262 -2.60 -7.50 8.17
CA ASN A 262 -1.27 -8.09 8.26
C ASN A 262 -1.14 -9.01 9.47
N ALA A 263 -1.68 -8.63 10.62
CA ALA A 263 -1.72 -9.47 11.81
C ALA A 263 -2.53 -10.75 11.57
N PHE A 264 -3.68 -10.65 10.89
CA PHE A 264 -4.50 -11.79 10.52
C PHE A 264 -3.78 -12.73 9.53
N LEU A 265 -3.14 -12.17 8.50
CA LEU A 265 -2.35 -12.95 7.54
C LEU A 265 -1.13 -13.59 8.21
N ALA A 266 -0.47 -12.88 9.11
CA ALA A 266 0.63 -13.42 9.92
C ALA A 266 0.16 -14.58 10.80
N PHE A 267 -1.01 -14.46 11.42
CA PHE A 267 -1.61 -15.55 12.21
C PHE A 267 -1.87 -16.81 11.36
N ILE A 268 -2.48 -16.65 10.19
CA ILE A 268 -2.68 -17.76 9.24
C ILE A 268 -1.32 -18.38 8.83
N SER A 269 -0.31 -17.54 8.60
CA SER A 269 1.03 -18.00 8.25
C SER A 269 1.69 -18.78 9.38
N VAL A 270 1.53 -18.34 10.62
CA VAL A 270 2.01 -19.07 11.83
C VAL A 270 1.31 -20.40 11.95
N LEU A 271 0.00 -20.47 11.73
CA LEU A 271 -0.75 -21.74 11.71
C LEU A 271 -0.22 -22.68 10.61
N SER A 272 0.03 -22.15 9.42
CA SER A 272 0.58 -22.94 8.29
C SER A 272 1.96 -23.49 8.62
N VAL A 273 2.84 -22.66 9.21
CA VAL A 273 4.15 -23.11 9.70
C VAL A 273 3.99 -24.15 10.80
N GLY A 274 3.04 -23.98 11.72
CA GLY A 274 2.73 -24.96 12.76
C GLY A 274 2.31 -26.32 12.21
N ILE A 275 1.44 -26.32 11.19
CA ILE A 275 1.01 -27.54 10.51
C ILE A 275 2.19 -28.24 9.84
N THR A 276 3.06 -27.48 9.12
CA THR A 276 4.25 -28.08 8.49
C THR A 276 5.25 -28.60 9.53
N ALA A 277 5.40 -27.92 10.66
CA ALA A 277 6.24 -28.37 11.77
C ALA A 277 5.72 -29.67 12.38
N LEU A 278 4.40 -29.80 12.59
CA LEU A 278 3.79 -31.07 13.04
C LEU A 278 3.98 -32.19 12.02
N TRP A 279 3.84 -31.89 10.74
CA TRP A 279 4.09 -32.87 9.67
C TRP A 279 5.56 -33.34 9.64
N ILE A 280 6.51 -32.43 9.81
CA ILE A 280 7.94 -32.75 9.90
C ILE A 280 8.23 -33.58 11.15
N PHE A 281 7.62 -33.22 12.30
CA PHE A 281 7.73 -33.99 13.53
C PHE A 281 7.27 -35.46 13.31
N ASP A 282 6.06 -35.63 12.78
CA ASP A 282 5.48 -36.97 12.53
C ASP A 282 6.30 -37.76 11.52
N SER A 283 6.67 -37.13 10.39
CA SER A 283 7.52 -37.74 9.35
C SER A 283 8.87 -38.19 9.92
N THR A 284 9.50 -37.38 10.79
CA THR A 284 10.77 -37.70 11.43
C THR A 284 10.59 -38.83 12.46
N ALA A 285 9.52 -38.81 13.27
CA ALA A 285 9.23 -39.84 14.25
C ALA A 285 9.05 -41.22 13.58
N ILE A 286 8.25 -41.28 12.51
CA ILE A 286 8.06 -42.51 11.74
C ILE A 286 9.37 -42.93 11.08
N SER A 287 10.19 -42.00 10.55
CA SER A 287 11.50 -42.29 9.96
C SER A 287 12.42 -42.95 10.98
N VAL A 288 12.43 -42.47 12.21
CA VAL A 288 13.21 -43.06 13.32
C VAL A 288 12.78 -44.50 13.60
N VAL A 289 11.46 -44.75 13.73
CA VAL A 289 10.94 -46.10 13.99
C VAL A 289 11.30 -47.08 12.88
N GLN A 290 11.17 -46.67 11.65
CA GLN A 290 11.47 -47.53 10.48
C GLN A 290 12.95 -47.79 10.29
N ARG A 291 13.85 -46.98 10.86
CA ARG A 291 15.31 -47.05 10.71
C ARG A 291 16.03 -47.47 12.01
N VAL A 292 15.30 -48.05 12.97
CA VAL A 292 15.88 -48.42 14.25
C VAL A 292 17.09 -49.33 14.08
N LYS A 293 17.01 -50.39 13.21
CA LYS A 293 18.15 -51.32 12.94
C LYS A 293 19.33 -50.55 12.30
N GLU A 294 19.07 -49.68 11.34
CA GLU A 294 20.12 -48.87 10.68
C GLU A 294 20.85 -47.98 11.71
N ILE A 295 20.07 -47.29 12.60
CA ILE A 295 20.62 -46.47 13.68
C ILE A 295 21.47 -47.31 14.62
N GLY A 296 21.01 -48.54 14.93
CA GLY A 296 21.75 -49.48 15.75
C GLY A 296 23.10 -49.87 15.13
N ILE A 297 23.12 -50.16 13.84
CA ILE A 297 24.35 -50.48 13.07
C ILE A 297 25.28 -49.26 13.04
N LEU A 298 24.79 -48.08 12.71
CA LEU A 298 25.59 -46.86 12.71
C LEU A 298 26.27 -46.61 14.08
N LYS A 299 25.53 -46.78 15.16
CA LYS A 299 26.07 -46.61 16.51
C LYS A 299 27.07 -47.74 16.89
N ALA A 300 26.86 -48.98 16.43
CA ALA A 300 27.79 -50.10 16.64
C ALA A 300 29.12 -49.86 15.88
N VAL A 301 29.10 -49.21 14.71
CA VAL A 301 30.30 -48.84 13.95
C VAL A 301 30.99 -47.57 14.50
N GLY A 302 30.44 -46.93 15.56
CA GLY A 302 31.09 -45.82 16.25
C GLY A 302 30.52 -44.44 16.01
N PHE A 303 29.34 -44.30 15.39
CA PHE A 303 28.66 -43.01 15.27
C PHE A 303 28.19 -42.53 16.65
N SER A 304 28.50 -41.28 16.96
CA SER A 304 28.07 -40.65 18.20
C SER A 304 26.57 -40.30 18.19
N SER A 305 25.96 -40.14 19.35
CA SER A 305 24.57 -39.65 19.45
C SER A 305 24.38 -38.27 18.76
N ARG A 306 25.42 -37.45 18.72
CA ARG A 306 25.40 -36.15 18.02
C ARG A 306 25.38 -36.33 16.51
N ASP A 307 26.06 -37.34 15.98
CA ASP A 307 26.04 -37.61 14.53
C ASP A 307 24.66 -38.08 14.08
N VAL A 308 24.02 -38.98 14.84
CA VAL A 308 22.64 -39.44 14.54
C VAL A 308 21.66 -38.26 14.61
N LEU A 309 21.76 -37.43 15.65
CA LEU A 309 20.94 -36.22 15.77
C LEU A 309 21.12 -35.30 14.53
N ALA A 310 22.36 -35.05 14.15
CA ALA A 310 22.69 -34.18 13.02
C ALA A 310 22.13 -34.69 11.68
N ILE A 311 22.10 -36.01 11.46
CA ILE A 311 21.51 -36.61 10.23
C ILE A 311 20.03 -36.29 10.13
N PHE A 312 19.23 -36.49 11.19
CA PHE A 312 17.79 -36.22 11.16
C PHE A 312 17.47 -34.71 11.08
N LEU A 313 18.25 -33.86 11.77
CA LEU A 313 18.08 -32.41 11.65
C LEU A 313 18.45 -31.91 10.25
N ALA A 314 19.49 -32.48 9.63
CA ALA A 314 19.85 -32.16 8.25
C ALA A 314 18.77 -32.60 7.25
N GLU A 315 18.12 -33.77 7.48
CA GLU A 315 16.99 -34.22 6.67
C GLU A 315 15.81 -33.22 6.73
N ALA A 316 15.42 -32.80 7.93
CA ALA A 316 14.37 -31.78 8.13
C ALA A 316 14.75 -30.43 7.49
N ALA A 317 16.00 -30.00 7.65
CA ALA A 317 16.51 -28.77 7.05
C ALA A 317 16.48 -28.83 5.52
N LEU A 318 16.88 -29.95 4.92
CA LEU A 318 16.85 -30.14 3.47
C LEU A 318 15.44 -30.11 2.90
N ILE A 319 14.48 -30.80 3.54
CA ILE A 319 13.06 -30.72 3.16
C ILE A 319 12.57 -29.29 3.19
N SER A 320 12.88 -28.57 4.28
CA SER A 320 12.46 -27.18 4.47
C SER A 320 13.13 -26.22 3.47
N LEU A 321 14.39 -26.45 3.10
CA LEU A 321 15.09 -25.65 2.09
C LEU A 321 14.53 -25.90 0.68
N ILE A 322 14.28 -27.16 0.32
CA ILE A 322 13.71 -27.51 -0.99
C ILE A 322 12.31 -26.94 -1.11
N GLY A 323 11.44 -27.19 -0.10
CA GLY A 323 10.10 -26.63 -0.05
C GLY A 323 10.11 -25.10 -0.01
N GLY A 324 11.00 -24.52 0.79
CA GLY A 324 11.18 -23.08 0.90
C GLY A 324 11.61 -22.43 -0.42
N ALA A 325 12.59 -22.99 -1.12
CA ALA A 325 13.02 -22.52 -2.43
C ALA A 325 11.89 -22.58 -3.47
N ALA A 326 11.13 -23.69 -3.49
CA ALA A 326 9.95 -23.81 -4.34
C ALA A 326 8.88 -22.78 -3.97
N GLY A 327 8.63 -22.53 -2.66
CA GLY A 327 7.72 -21.53 -2.17
C GLY A 327 8.13 -20.11 -2.56
N LEU A 328 9.41 -19.77 -2.44
CA LEU A 328 9.93 -18.49 -2.91
C LEU A 328 9.76 -18.31 -4.42
N ALA A 329 10.05 -19.35 -5.21
CA ALA A 329 9.85 -19.31 -6.66
C ALA A 329 8.36 -19.09 -7.02
N LEU A 330 7.46 -19.80 -6.33
CA LEU A 330 6.01 -19.61 -6.49
C LEU A 330 5.55 -18.22 -6.07
N SER A 331 6.09 -17.65 -4.97
CA SER A 331 5.75 -16.29 -4.54
C SER A 331 6.21 -15.24 -5.54
N LEU A 332 7.41 -15.38 -6.10
CA LEU A 332 7.92 -14.50 -7.16
C LEU A 332 7.09 -14.59 -8.44
N ALA A 333 6.66 -15.78 -8.83
CA ALA A 333 5.80 -15.97 -9.99
C ALA A 333 4.39 -15.39 -9.76
N SER A 334 3.78 -15.66 -8.60
CA SER A 334 2.43 -15.22 -8.27
C SER A 334 2.35 -13.73 -7.94
N SER A 335 3.41 -13.10 -7.44
CA SER A 335 3.43 -11.66 -7.15
C SER A 335 3.14 -10.80 -8.38
N ARG A 336 3.47 -11.28 -9.58
CA ARG A 336 3.17 -10.61 -10.85
C ARG A 336 1.70 -10.73 -11.27
N LEU A 337 1.00 -11.74 -10.77
CA LEU A 337 -0.41 -12.00 -11.05
C LEU A 337 -1.33 -11.35 -10.02
N VAL A 338 -0.83 -11.17 -8.80
CA VAL A 338 -1.59 -10.56 -7.71
C VAL A 338 -1.43 -9.05 -7.78
N SER A 339 -2.47 -8.36 -8.24
CA SER A 339 -2.56 -6.90 -8.21
C SER A 339 -3.89 -6.50 -7.59
N ILE A 340 -3.85 -5.75 -6.52
CA ILE A 340 -5.04 -5.27 -5.80
C ILE A 340 -5.24 -3.80 -6.17
N PRO A 341 -6.32 -3.44 -6.88
CA PRO A 341 -6.64 -2.04 -7.12
C PRO A 341 -7.14 -1.41 -5.81
N LEU A 342 -6.42 -0.41 -5.33
CA LEU A 342 -6.79 0.34 -4.13
C LEU A 342 -6.63 1.83 -4.40
N PHE A 343 -7.72 2.62 -4.32
CA PHE A 343 -7.70 4.08 -4.51
C PHE A 343 -6.94 4.56 -5.76
N MET A 344 -7.17 3.93 -6.92
CA MET A 344 -6.49 4.19 -8.21
C MET A 344 -5.01 3.75 -8.28
N ILE A 345 -4.47 3.09 -7.24
CA ILE A 345 -3.13 2.51 -7.23
C ILE A 345 -3.26 1.00 -7.37
N ARG A 346 -2.40 0.38 -8.15
CA ARG A 346 -2.28 -1.07 -8.19
C ARG A 346 -1.20 -1.50 -7.21
N LEU A 347 -1.63 -2.12 -6.11
CA LEU A 347 -0.72 -2.71 -5.14
C LEU A 347 -0.30 -4.09 -5.63
N THR A 348 1.00 -4.26 -5.85
CA THR A 348 1.63 -5.57 -6.11
C THR A 348 2.53 -5.91 -4.92
N PRO A 349 2.55 -7.17 -4.45
CA PRO A 349 3.40 -7.56 -3.32
C PRO A 349 4.86 -7.17 -3.56
N ASN A 350 5.44 -6.43 -2.62
CA ASN A 350 6.84 -6.02 -2.66
C ASN A 350 7.70 -7.08 -1.97
N LEU A 351 8.35 -7.95 -2.76
CA LEU A 351 9.16 -9.05 -2.26
C LEU A 351 10.61 -8.59 -2.07
N THR A 352 10.86 -7.79 -1.04
CA THR A 352 12.23 -7.37 -0.69
C THR A 352 13.08 -8.55 -0.20
N PRO A 353 14.41 -8.45 -0.27
CA PRO A 353 15.30 -9.47 0.29
C PRO A 353 15.03 -9.79 1.76
N GLN A 354 14.58 -8.80 2.54
CA GLN A 354 14.23 -8.99 3.94
C GLN A 354 12.96 -9.85 4.10
N VAL A 355 11.91 -9.56 3.32
CA VAL A 355 10.68 -10.37 3.29
C VAL A 355 10.99 -11.81 2.89
N LEU A 356 11.77 -12.01 1.83
CA LEU A 356 12.15 -13.34 1.36
C LEU A 356 12.99 -14.11 2.40
N ALA A 357 13.91 -13.43 3.08
CA ALA A 357 14.71 -14.03 4.13
C ALA A 357 13.86 -14.48 5.33
N VAL A 358 12.95 -13.62 5.81
CA VAL A 358 12.04 -13.97 6.92
C VAL A 358 11.13 -15.12 6.53
N ALA A 359 10.56 -15.08 5.32
CA ALA A 359 9.65 -16.11 4.82
C ALA A 359 10.31 -17.48 4.66
N LEU A 360 11.62 -17.53 4.41
CA LEU A 360 12.39 -18.76 4.33
C LEU A 360 12.88 -19.23 5.70
N LEU A 361 13.48 -18.34 6.49
CA LEU A 361 14.16 -18.71 7.72
C LEU A 361 13.21 -19.08 8.86
N ALA A 362 12.03 -18.44 8.95
CA ALA A 362 11.08 -18.73 10.01
C ALA A 362 10.50 -20.16 9.91
N PRO A 363 9.99 -20.65 8.76
CA PRO A 363 9.57 -22.03 8.61
C PRO A 363 10.73 -23.01 8.74
N LEU A 364 11.91 -22.69 8.22
CA LEU A 364 13.11 -23.52 8.37
C LEU A 364 13.44 -23.75 9.85
N ALA A 365 13.51 -22.69 10.64
CA ALA A 365 13.80 -22.78 12.08
C ALA A 365 12.73 -23.58 12.83
N ALA A 366 11.45 -23.34 12.55
CA ALA A 366 10.33 -24.05 13.17
C ALA A 366 10.36 -25.56 12.85
N ASN A 367 10.60 -25.91 11.59
CA ASN A 367 10.64 -27.30 11.13
C ASN A 367 11.84 -28.08 11.72
N VAL A 368 13.02 -27.45 11.76
CA VAL A 368 14.22 -28.04 12.40
C VAL A 368 14.00 -28.21 13.90
N ALA A 369 13.37 -27.24 14.56
CA ALA A 369 13.02 -27.34 15.98
C ALA A 369 12.00 -28.48 16.23
N ALA A 370 11.00 -28.66 15.37
CA ALA A 370 10.02 -29.74 15.47
C ALA A 370 10.67 -31.12 15.30
N ALA A 371 11.61 -31.25 14.37
CA ALA A 371 12.35 -32.50 14.17
C ALA A 371 13.27 -32.87 15.36
N ALA A 372 13.64 -31.91 16.20
CA ALA A 372 14.62 -32.10 17.26
C ALA A 372 14.19 -33.13 18.32
N ALA A 373 12.89 -33.21 18.65
CA ALA A 373 12.40 -34.16 19.65
C ALA A 373 12.53 -35.62 19.17
N PRO A 374 11.98 -36.03 18.01
CA PRO A 374 12.15 -37.39 17.50
C PRO A 374 13.62 -37.71 17.18
N ALA A 375 14.38 -36.76 16.66
CA ALA A 375 15.80 -36.93 16.39
C ALA A 375 16.63 -37.18 17.65
N ARG A 376 16.29 -36.52 18.77
CA ARG A 376 16.91 -36.82 20.08
C ARG A 376 16.56 -38.20 20.61
N ALA A 377 15.30 -38.66 20.39
CA ALA A 377 14.90 -40.02 20.72
C ALA A 377 15.74 -41.06 19.93
N ALA A 378 15.92 -40.86 18.63
CA ALA A 378 16.80 -41.68 17.79
C ALA A 378 18.26 -41.70 18.31
N ALA A 379 18.79 -40.54 18.66
CA ALA A 379 20.15 -40.39 19.14
C ALA A 379 20.41 -41.10 20.47
N ARG A 380 19.38 -41.35 21.27
CA ARG A 380 19.45 -42.04 22.58
C ARG A 380 19.21 -43.55 22.48
N LEU A 381 18.93 -44.13 21.33
CA LEU A 381 18.72 -45.55 21.12
C LEU A 381 19.97 -46.35 21.53
N ASP A 382 19.77 -47.42 22.33
CA ASP A 382 20.81 -48.39 22.67
C ASP A 382 21.08 -49.29 21.43
N PRO A 383 22.32 -49.38 20.96
CA PRO A 383 22.65 -50.22 19.78
C PRO A 383 22.30 -51.68 19.98
N VAL A 384 22.45 -52.25 21.20
CA VAL A 384 22.14 -53.65 21.49
C VAL A 384 20.63 -53.91 21.39
N ARG A 385 19.82 -52.97 21.94
CA ARG A 385 18.36 -53.09 21.86
C ARG A 385 17.87 -52.84 20.42
N ALA A 386 18.48 -51.91 19.72
CA ALA A 386 18.10 -51.59 18.32
C ALA A 386 18.35 -52.75 17.36
N LEU A 387 19.40 -53.54 17.57
CA LEU A 387 19.71 -54.68 16.74
C LEU A 387 18.83 -55.94 17.07
N ARG A 388 18.24 -56.00 18.28
CA ARG A 388 17.29 -57.05 18.68
C ARG A 388 15.83 -56.75 18.35
N TYR A 389 15.56 -55.55 17.80
CA TYR A 389 14.22 -55.13 17.43
C TYR A 389 13.76 -55.96 16.20
N GLU A 390 12.72 -56.78 16.38
CA GLU A 390 12.04 -57.50 15.31
C GLU A 390 10.99 -56.64 14.59
#